data_93e5e12d3c9753f6a599ee307ecc0663
#
_entry.id   93e5e12d3c9753f6a599ee307ecc0663
#
_cell.length_a   1.000
_cell.length_b   1.000
_cell.length_c   1.000
_cell.angle_alpha   90.00
_cell.angle_beta   90.00
_cell.angle_gamma   90.00
#
_symmetry.space_group_name_H-M   'P 1'
#
loop_
_entity.id
_entity.type
_entity.pdbx_description
1 polymer ?
#
loop_
_entity_poly.entity_id
_entity_poly.type
_entity_poly.pdbx_seq_one_letter_code
_entity_poly.pdbx_strand_id
1 'polypeptide(L)'
;MITSMLKSLAVAAAMVFAVQGAVAQELKIGYVNSERVLREAAPAKAALARMEADFTKRDKELNDQATRWKAAADKLEKDAPTLPEAERNRRQRELVEQERDLQRKRRE
;
A
#
# COMPACT_ATOMS: atom_id res chain seq x y z
N MET A 1 43.26 -1.28 -66.92
CA MET A 1 43.62 -1.52 -65.50
C MET A 1 43.31 -0.31 -64.60
N ILE A 2 43.67 0.89 -64.95
CA ILE A 2 43.52 2.08 -64.15
C ILE A 2 41.99 2.43 -63.97
N THR A 3 41.18 2.26 -65.01
CA THR A 3 39.73 2.49 -64.95
C THR A 3 38.94 1.49 -64.06
N SER A 4 39.45 0.29 -63.97
CA SER A 4 38.84 -0.73 -63.10
C SER A 4 39.18 -0.50 -61.62
N MET A 5 40.40 -0.04 -61.32
CA MET A 5 40.78 0.38 -59.97
C MET A 5 40.01 1.60 -59.45
N LEU A 6 39.79 2.59 -60.33
CA LEU A 6 39.01 3.76 -59.99
C LEU A 6 37.55 3.42 -59.67
N LYS A 7 36.96 2.48 -60.40
CA LYS A 7 35.58 2.01 -60.12
C LYS A 7 35.46 1.27 -58.80
N SER A 8 36.46 0.49 -58.47
CA SER A 8 36.51 -0.24 -57.19
C SER A 8 36.69 0.71 -56.00
N LEU A 9 37.45 1.79 -56.17
CA LEU A 9 37.64 2.79 -55.13
C LEU A 9 36.37 3.62 -54.90
N ALA A 10 35.60 3.92 -55.95
CA ALA A 10 34.36 4.65 -55.86
C ALA A 10 33.25 3.83 -55.14
N VAL A 11 33.19 2.54 -55.37
CA VAL A 11 32.25 1.63 -54.68
C VAL A 11 32.59 1.48 -53.22
N ALA A 12 33.86 1.40 -52.88
CA ALA A 12 34.31 1.33 -51.49
C ALA A 12 34.00 2.61 -50.70
N ALA A 13 34.17 3.80 -51.34
CA ALA A 13 33.85 5.08 -50.73
C ALA A 13 32.33 5.24 -50.52
N ALA A 14 31.49 4.77 -51.46
CA ALA A 14 30.05 4.79 -51.30
C ALA A 14 29.52 3.90 -50.16
N MET A 15 30.17 2.74 -49.90
CA MET A 15 29.79 1.89 -48.79
C MET A 15 30.15 2.49 -47.43
N VAL A 16 31.22 3.25 -47.32
CA VAL A 16 31.60 3.92 -46.05
C VAL A 16 30.65 5.04 -45.72
N PHE A 17 30.09 5.73 -46.71
CA PHE A 17 29.07 6.79 -46.46
C PHE A 17 27.70 6.23 -46.08
N ALA A 18 27.34 5.02 -46.47
CA ALA A 18 26.04 4.42 -46.15
C ALA A 18 25.94 3.97 -44.67
N VAL A 19 27.07 3.78 -43.97
CA VAL A 19 27.08 3.37 -42.57
C VAL A 19 26.90 4.56 -41.61
N GLN A 20 27.09 5.79 -42.05
CA GLN A 20 26.96 6.97 -41.18
C GLN A 20 25.52 7.50 -41.03
N GLY A 21 24.56 6.99 -41.82
CA GLY A 21 23.15 7.37 -41.73
C GLY A 21 22.32 6.62 -40.68
N ALA A 22 22.93 5.64 -40.00
CA ALA A 22 22.21 4.80 -39.04
C ALA A 22 22.38 5.22 -37.56
N VAL A 23 23.03 6.34 -37.31
CA VAL A 23 23.28 6.80 -35.93
C VAL A 23 22.48 8.08 -35.69
N ALA A 24 21.26 7.98 -35.38
CA ALA A 24 20.56 8.94 -34.52
C ALA A 24 19.08 8.60 -34.38
N GLN A 25 18.77 7.46 -33.88
CA GLN A 25 17.60 7.41 -33.03
C GLN A 25 18.08 7.75 -31.62
N GLU A 26 17.98 9.03 -31.26
CA GLU A 26 18.10 9.40 -29.86
C GLU A 26 17.10 8.57 -29.07
N LEU A 27 17.62 7.61 -28.32
CA LEU A 27 16.84 6.86 -27.38
C LEU A 27 16.47 7.86 -26.27
N LYS A 28 15.30 8.47 -26.36
CA LYS A 28 14.76 9.28 -25.27
C LYS A 28 14.31 8.33 -24.18
N ILE A 29 15.21 7.98 -23.30
CA ILE A 29 14.89 7.23 -22.08
C ILE A 29 14.34 8.23 -21.08
N GLY A 30 13.02 8.22 -20.92
CA GLY A 30 12.36 8.95 -19.83
C GLY A 30 12.53 8.16 -18.54
N TYR A 31 13.10 8.77 -17.50
CA TYR A 31 13.09 8.21 -16.14
C TYR A 31 11.73 8.52 -15.51
N VAL A 32 10.97 7.47 -15.18
CA VAL A 32 9.71 7.58 -14.44
C VAL A 32 9.96 7.14 -13.01
N ASN A 33 9.80 8.05 -12.07
CA ASN A 33 9.78 7.69 -10.66
C ASN A 33 8.42 7.04 -10.34
N SER A 34 8.39 5.72 -10.34
CA SER A 34 7.19 4.93 -10.09
C SER A 34 6.56 5.23 -8.74
N GLU A 35 7.36 5.52 -7.75
CA GLU A 35 6.88 5.90 -6.41
C GLU A 35 6.12 7.24 -6.43
N ARG A 36 6.63 8.21 -7.19
CA ARG A 36 5.96 9.50 -7.37
C ARG A 36 4.66 9.35 -8.15
N VAL A 37 4.66 8.56 -9.21
CA VAL A 37 3.45 8.27 -10.01
C VAL A 37 2.38 7.61 -9.17
N LEU A 38 2.74 6.65 -8.31
CA LEU A 38 1.82 6.00 -7.39
C LEU A 38 1.22 6.96 -6.38
N ARG A 39 2.00 7.94 -5.92
CA ARG A 39 1.50 8.95 -4.96
C ARG A 39 0.66 10.04 -5.62
N GLU A 40 1.00 10.46 -6.83
CA GLU A 40 0.39 11.62 -7.51
C GLU A 40 -0.74 11.25 -8.46
N ALA A 41 -0.85 10.00 -8.90
CA ALA A 41 -1.93 9.56 -9.76
C ALA A 41 -3.29 9.68 -9.06
N ALA A 42 -4.30 10.24 -9.76
CA ALA A 42 -5.63 10.42 -9.19
C ALA A 42 -6.27 9.14 -8.64
N PRO A 43 -6.18 7.96 -9.30
CA PRO A 43 -6.65 6.70 -8.72
C PRO A 43 -5.91 6.29 -7.45
N ALA A 44 -4.60 6.53 -7.38
CA ALA A 44 -3.80 6.23 -6.20
C ALA A 44 -4.17 7.15 -5.03
N LYS A 45 -4.39 8.44 -5.27
CA LYS A 45 -4.87 9.38 -4.24
C LYS A 45 -6.25 8.98 -3.71
N ALA A 46 -7.15 8.58 -4.60
CA ALA A 46 -8.47 8.10 -4.20
C ALA A 46 -8.39 6.82 -3.36
N ALA A 47 -7.52 5.88 -3.72
CA ALA A 47 -7.29 4.65 -2.96
C ALA A 47 -6.69 4.94 -1.58
N LEU A 48 -5.71 5.83 -1.48
CA LEU A 48 -5.13 6.27 -0.21
C LEU A 48 -6.17 6.96 0.68
N ALA A 49 -7.00 7.85 0.13
CA ALA A 49 -8.07 8.51 0.87
C ALA A 49 -9.08 7.51 1.44
N ARG A 50 -9.46 6.48 0.67
CA ARG A 50 -10.32 5.38 1.14
C ARG A 50 -9.66 4.57 2.25
N MET A 51 -8.40 4.21 2.08
CA MET A 51 -7.64 3.50 3.12
C MET A 51 -7.58 4.30 4.42
N GLU A 52 -7.28 5.59 4.35
CA GLU A 52 -7.25 6.45 5.52
C GLU A 52 -8.62 6.55 6.19
N ALA A 53 -9.70 6.70 5.42
CA ALA A 53 -11.06 6.75 5.94
C ALA A 53 -11.45 5.44 6.62
N ASP A 54 -11.17 4.29 5.99
CA ASP A 54 -11.44 2.97 6.54
C ASP A 54 -10.60 2.71 7.80
N PHE A 55 -9.34 3.10 7.80
CA PHE A 55 -8.46 2.97 8.95
C PHE A 55 -8.95 3.82 10.13
N THR A 56 -9.30 5.07 9.89
CA THR A 56 -9.85 5.97 10.89
C THR A 56 -11.14 5.43 11.48
N LYS A 57 -12.02 4.89 10.64
CA LYS A 57 -13.28 4.27 11.08
C LYS A 57 -13.03 3.05 11.97
N ARG A 58 -12.13 2.15 11.54
CA ARG A 58 -11.74 0.96 12.33
C ARG A 58 -11.11 1.34 13.66
N ASP A 59 -10.22 2.31 13.67
CA ASP A 59 -9.57 2.82 14.88
C ASP A 59 -10.60 3.37 15.87
N LYS A 60 -11.56 4.15 15.38
CA LYS A 60 -12.65 4.67 16.19
C LYS A 60 -13.51 3.55 16.77
N GLU A 61 -13.88 2.56 15.96
CA GLU A 61 -14.67 1.41 16.41
C GLU A 61 -13.94 0.61 17.50
N LEU A 62 -12.63 0.39 17.33
CA LEU A 62 -11.80 -0.31 18.32
C LEU A 62 -11.69 0.49 19.63
N ASN A 63 -11.48 1.79 19.54
CA ASN A 63 -11.44 2.66 20.71
C ASN A 63 -12.77 2.72 21.43
N ASP A 64 -13.88 2.81 20.72
CA ASP A 64 -15.22 2.77 21.30
C ASP A 64 -15.51 1.44 22.00
N GLN A 65 -15.11 0.33 21.40
CA GLN A 65 -15.23 -1.00 22.01
C GLN A 65 -14.35 -1.14 23.27
N ALA A 66 -13.12 -0.65 23.21
CA ALA A 66 -12.23 -0.66 24.38
C ALA A 66 -12.78 0.18 25.54
N THR A 67 -13.36 1.34 25.23
CA THR A 67 -13.99 2.21 26.22
C THR A 67 -15.21 1.54 26.86
N ARG A 68 -16.05 0.88 26.05
CA ARG A 68 -17.22 0.13 26.57
C ARG A 68 -16.80 -1.05 27.43
N TRP A 69 -15.79 -1.79 27.01
CA TRP A 69 -15.24 -2.89 27.80
C TRP A 69 -14.72 -2.41 29.14
N LYS A 70 -13.94 -1.33 29.15
CA LYS A 70 -13.44 -0.74 30.38
C LYS A 70 -14.55 -0.28 31.32
N ALA A 71 -15.58 0.40 30.79
CA ALA A 71 -16.74 0.83 31.55
C ALA A 71 -17.50 -0.36 32.15
N ALA A 72 -17.66 -1.45 31.39
CA ALA A 72 -18.30 -2.68 31.87
C ALA A 72 -17.47 -3.38 32.94
N ALA A 73 -16.15 -3.41 32.81
CA ALA A 73 -15.24 -3.94 33.82
C ALA A 73 -15.30 -3.13 35.13
N ASP A 74 -15.23 -1.81 35.03
CA ASP A 74 -15.34 -0.92 36.21
C ASP A 74 -16.69 -1.06 36.91
N LYS A 75 -17.78 -1.20 36.13
CA LYS A 75 -19.11 -1.45 36.68
C LYS A 75 -19.20 -2.78 37.39
N LEU A 76 -18.65 -3.84 36.81
CA LEU A 76 -18.62 -5.14 37.47
C LEU A 76 -17.83 -5.09 38.78
N GLU A 77 -16.71 -4.40 38.81
CA GLU A 77 -15.91 -4.24 40.02
C GLU A 77 -16.68 -3.53 41.12
N LYS A 78 -17.43 -2.49 40.81
CA LYS A 78 -18.30 -1.75 41.76
C LYS A 78 -19.47 -2.58 42.23
N ASP A 79 -20.12 -3.33 41.35
CA ASP A 79 -21.33 -4.09 41.61
C ASP A 79 -21.04 -5.49 42.22
N ALA A 80 -19.80 -5.99 42.09
CA ALA A 80 -19.41 -7.32 42.52
C ALA A 80 -19.82 -7.68 43.96
N PRO A 81 -19.69 -6.78 44.95
CA PRO A 81 -20.12 -7.07 46.33
C PRO A 81 -21.61 -7.30 46.51
N THR A 82 -22.42 -6.72 45.60
CA THR A 82 -23.90 -6.73 45.67
C THR A 82 -24.56 -7.75 44.77
N LEU A 83 -23.76 -8.34 43.82
CA LEU A 83 -24.25 -9.30 42.83
C LEU A 83 -24.24 -10.74 43.37
N PRO A 84 -25.26 -11.55 42.99
CA PRO A 84 -25.21 -13.00 43.16
C PRO A 84 -23.99 -13.59 42.44
N GLU A 85 -23.43 -14.68 42.95
CA GLU A 85 -22.24 -15.33 42.40
C GLU A 85 -22.44 -15.76 40.96
N ALA A 86 -23.59 -16.32 40.61
CA ALA A 86 -23.94 -16.72 39.24
C ALA A 86 -23.92 -15.54 38.25
N GLU A 87 -24.46 -14.40 38.65
CA GLU A 87 -24.48 -13.19 37.83
C GLU A 87 -23.07 -12.58 37.66
N ARG A 88 -22.30 -12.56 38.72
CA ARG A 88 -20.90 -12.11 38.69
C ARG A 88 -20.07 -12.96 37.75
N ASN A 89 -20.18 -14.29 37.82
CA ASN A 89 -19.47 -15.23 36.95
C ASN A 89 -19.92 -15.06 35.47
N ARG A 90 -21.19 -14.80 35.21
CA ARG A 90 -21.70 -14.53 33.87
C ARG A 90 -21.08 -13.27 33.28
N ARG A 91 -21.12 -12.18 34.00
CA ARG A 91 -20.55 -10.89 33.54
C ARG A 91 -19.04 -10.98 33.34
N GLN A 92 -18.37 -11.72 34.20
CA GLN A 92 -16.92 -11.93 34.06
C GLN A 92 -16.57 -12.72 32.80
N ARG A 93 -17.34 -13.75 32.45
CA ARG A 93 -17.17 -14.49 31.18
C ARG A 93 -17.44 -13.61 29.97
N GLU A 94 -18.48 -12.82 29.99
CA GLU A 94 -18.80 -11.85 28.92
C GLU A 94 -17.66 -10.86 28.71
N LEU A 95 -17.06 -10.33 29.75
CA LEU A 95 -15.90 -9.44 29.67
C LEU A 95 -14.69 -10.11 29.02
N VAL A 96 -14.41 -11.36 29.39
CA VAL A 96 -13.31 -12.14 28.79
C VAL A 96 -13.53 -12.38 27.30
N GLU A 97 -14.76 -12.69 26.90
CA GLU A 97 -15.09 -12.86 25.48
C GLU A 97 -14.96 -11.55 24.69
N GLN A 98 -15.44 -10.46 25.24
CA GLN A 98 -15.30 -9.14 24.64
C GLN A 98 -13.84 -8.71 24.50
N GLU A 99 -13.00 -9.02 25.49
CA GLU A 99 -11.57 -8.77 25.42
C GLU A 99 -10.91 -9.58 24.31
N ARG A 100 -11.23 -10.85 24.18
CA ARG A 100 -10.71 -11.72 23.12
C ARG A 100 -11.12 -11.22 21.74
N ASP A 101 -12.37 -10.80 21.57
CA ASP A 101 -12.86 -10.22 20.33
C ASP A 101 -12.15 -8.91 19.98
N LEU A 102 -11.93 -8.06 20.98
CA LEU A 102 -11.19 -6.82 20.80
C LEU A 102 -9.74 -7.08 20.37
N GLN A 103 -9.07 -8.04 21.00
CA GLN A 103 -7.70 -8.43 20.64
C GLN A 103 -7.62 -9.03 19.23
N ARG A 104 -8.62 -9.83 18.84
CA ARG A 104 -8.70 -10.39 17.49
C ARG A 104 -8.82 -9.28 16.44
N LYS A 105 -9.75 -8.36 16.63
CA LYS A 105 -9.97 -7.22 15.73
C LYS A 105 -8.76 -6.28 15.60
N ARG A 106 -7.94 -6.19 16.63
CA ARG A 106 -6.69 -5.41 16.57
C ARG A 106 -5.61 -6.05 15.71
N ARG A 107 -5.68 -7.37 15.48
CA ARG A 107 -4.71 -8.11 14.65
C ARG A 107 -5.10 -8.18 13.18
N GLU A 108 -6.35 -7.97 12.85
CA GLU A 108 -6.88 -7.94 11.49
C GLU A 108 -6.68 -6.55 10.84
#